data_895cee52223d9d60c0775759d8ab0bde
#
_entry.id   895cee52223d9d60c0775759d8ab0bde
#
_cell.length_a   1.000
_cell.length_b   1.000
_cell.length_c   1.000
_cell.angle_alpha   90.00
_cell.angle_beta   90.00
_cell.angle_gamma   90.00
#
_symmetry.space_group_name_H-M   'P 1'
#
loop_
_entity.id
_entity.type
_entity.pdbx_description
1 polymer ?
#
loop_
_entity_poly.entity_id
_entity_poly.type
_entity_poly.pdbx_seq_one_letter_code
_entity_poly.pdbx_strand_id
1 'polypeptide(L)'
;MASSPCPPTCIIVLMDRTFMFVGALMGFAGVGLGAFGAHALKGRLSPEMLAVFETAVRYQMYHALALLVTAVLLTRTEGGRAVLVAGWSFTAGILIFSGSLYALALTGVTILGAITPIGGVALLIGWAALAIAAF
;
A
#
# COMPACT_ATOMS: atom_id res chain seq x y z
N MET A 1 -27.50 -26.89 10.71
CA MET A 1 -27.40 -26.19 9.39
C MET A 1 -25.92 -26.04 9.06
N ALA A 2 -25.40 -26.92 8.21
CA ALA A 2 -24.01 -26.84 7.78
C ALA A 2 -23.90 -25.69 6.75
N SER A 3 -23.12 -24.66 7.07
CA SER A 3 -22.79 -23.60 6.12
C SER A 3 -21.93 -24.20 5.00
N SER A 4 -22.47 -24.25 3.80
CA SER A 4 -21.74 -24.70 2.62
C SER A 4 -20.49 -23.82 2.47
N PRO A 5 -19.29 -24.39 2.23
CA PRO A 5 -18.10 -23.60 2.00
C PRO A 5 -18.30 -22.69 0.78
N CYS A 6 -17.94 -21.43 0.94
CA CYS A 6 -18.04 -20.44 -0.13
C CYS A 6 -17.24 -20.92 -1.36
N PRO A 7 -17.82 -20.95 -2.57
CA PRO A 7 -17.11 -21.38 -3.77
C PRO A 7 -15.93 -20.45 -4.05
N PRO A 8 -14.84 -20.92 -4.69
CA PRO A 8 -13.64 -20.15 -4.95
C PRO A 8 -13.92 -18.79 -5.65
N THR A 9 -14.94 -18.74 -6.48
CA THR A 9 -15.40 -17.50 -7.14
C THR A 9 -15.85 -16.43 -6.14
N CYS A 10 -16.45 -16.81 -5.02
CA CYS A 10 -16.90 -15.87 -3.99
C CYS A 10 -15.71 -15.21 -3.26
N ILE A 11 -14.64 -15.97 -3.03
CA ILE A 11 -13.41 -15.46 -2.39
C ILE A 11 -12.72 -14.47 -3.32
N ILE A 12 -12.67 -14.73 -4.60
CA ILE A 12 -12.07 -13.84 -5.61
C ILE A 12 -12.82 -12.51 -5.64
N VAL A 13 -14.15 -12.55 -5.73
CA VAL A 13 -15.01 -11.34 -5.74
C VAL A 13 -14.89 -10.54 -4.43
N LEU A 14 -14.58 -11.18 -3.32
CA LEU A 14 -14.32 -10.47 -2.06
C LEU A 14 -12.93 -9.81 -2.06
N MET A 15 -11.92 -10.47 -2.60
CA MET A 15 -10.55 -9.97 -2.59
C MET A 15 -10.33 -8.82 -3.58
N ASP A 16 -10.94 -8.86 -4.77
CA ASP A 16 -10.88 -7.76 -5.74
C ASP A 16 -11.51 -6.48 -5.17
N ARG A 17 -12.69 -6.60 -4.54
CA ARG A 17 -13.34 -5.49 -3.84
C ARG A 17 -12.51 -4.96 -2.68
N THR A 18 -11.87 -5.85 -1.93
CA THR A 18 -10.98 -5.47 -0.82
C THR A 18 -9.80 -4.64 -1.32
N PHE A 19 -9.09 -5.11 -2.35
CA PHE A 19 -7.96 -4.36 -2.90
C PHE A 19 -8.38 -3.06 -3.57
N MET A 20 -9.54 -3.04 -4.23
CA MET A 20 -10.14 -1.83 -4.79
C MET A 20 -10.41 -0.80 -3.68
N PHE A 21 -11.07 -1.23 -2.60
CA PHE A 21 -11.39 -0.36 -1.47
C PHE A 21 -10.13 0.16 -0.76
N VAL A 22 -9.18 -0.73 -0.44
CA VAL A 22 -7.92 -0.36 0.21
C VAL A 22 -7.12 0.59 -0.67
N GLY A 23 -7.00 0.31 -1.97
CA GLY A 23 -6.30 1.18 -2.92
C GLY A 23 -6.93 2.57 -3.00
N ALA A 24 -8.25 2.64 -3.10
CA ALA A 24 -8.99 3.92 -3.13
C ALA A 24 -8.82 4.69 -1.81
N LEU A 25 -8.92 4.02 -0.66
CA LEU A 25 -8.74 4.62 0.65
C LEU A 25 -7.32 5.16 0.85
N MET A 26 -6.30 4.38 0.45
CA MET A 26 -4.90 4.80 0.50
C MET A 26 -4.63 5.98 -0.45
N GLY A 27 -5.24 5.99 -1.63
CA GLY A 27 -5.15 7.11 -2.56
C GLY A 27 -5.79 8.38 -1.97
N PHE A 28 -7.00 8.27 -1.42
CA PHE A 28 -7.68 9.39 -0.75
C PHE A 28 -6.85 9.95 0.42
N ALA A 29 -6.36 9.07 1.30
CA ALA A 29 -5.49 9.46 2.40
C ALA A 29 -4.18 10.09 1.91
N GLY A 30 -3.58 9.55 0.84
CA GLY A 30 -2.36 10.08 0.25
C GLY A 30 -2.51 11.52 -0.28
N VAL A 31 -3.62 11.83 -0.94
CA VAL A 31 -3.93 13.21 -1.37
C VAL A 31 -4.08 14.12 -0.17
N GLY A 32 -4.83 13.70 0.85
CA GLY A 32 -5.03 14.49 2.08
C GLY A 32 -3.71 14.74 2.83
N LEU A 33 -2.88 13.69 3.00
CA LEU A 33 -1.57 13.81 3.65
C LEU A 33 -0.59 14.66 2.82
N GLY A 34 -0.62 14.54 1.49
CA GLY A 34 0.17 15.40 0.60
C GLY A 34 -0.18 16.88 0.76
N ALA A 35 -1.46 17.21 0.75
CA ALA A 35 -1.93 18.58 1.00
C ALA A 35 -1.55 19.06 2.41
N PHE A 36 -1.70 18.22 3.42
CA PHE A 36 -1.30 18.52 4.80
C PHE A 36 0.20 18.79 4.91
N GLY A 37 1.04 17.97 4.27
CA GLY A 37 2.49 18.18 4.22
C GLY A 37 2.87 19.51 3.59
N ALA A 38 2.28 19.82 2.43
CA ALA A 38 2.56 21.01 1.67
C ALA A 38 2.14 22.32 2.36
N HIS A 39 1.04 22.29 3.13
CA HIS A 39 0.44 23.50 3.73
C HIS A 39 0.67 23.61 5.24
N ALA A 40 0.42 22.53 6.00
CA ALA A 40 0.46 22.59 7.45
C ALA A 40 1.82 22.25 8.05
N LEU A 41 2.60 21.36 7.41
CA LEU A 41 3.91 20.94 7.92
C LEU A 41 5.07 21.78 7.38
N LYS A 42 4.87 22.46 6.27
CA LYS A 42 5.85 23.40 5.71
C LYS A 42 6.13 24.51 6.73
N GLY A 43 7.38 24.62 7.18
CA GLY A 43 7.81 25.55 8.22
C GLY A 43 7.62 25.06 9.67
N ARG A 44 7.03 23.87 9.90
CA ARG A 44 6.95 23.22 11.21
C ARG A 44 7.94 22.08 11.35
N LEU A 45 8.23 21.38 10.25
CA LEU A 45 9.26 20.35 10.18
C LEU A 45 10.53 20.91 9.58
N SER A 46 11.68 20.29 9.91
CA SER A 46 12.92 20.59 9.17
C SER A 46 12.77 20.18 7.71
N PRO A 47 13.56 20.78 6.79
CA PRO A 47 13.52 20.38 5.38
C PRO A 47 13.73 18.88 5.16
N GLU A 48 14.60 18.24 5.96
CA GLU A 48 14.88 16.82 5.91
C GLU A 48 13.64 15.99 6.30
N MET A 49 12.98 16.36 7.39
CA MET A 49 11.79 15.65 7.87
C MET A 49 10.59 15.86 6.94
N LEU A 50 10.48 17.05 6.34
CA LEU A 50 9.47 17.30 5.31
C LEU A 50 9.71 16.41 4.08
N ALA A 51 10.96 16.26 3.62
CA ALA A 51 11.31 15.38 2.51
C ALA A 51 11.02 13.89 2.82
N VAL A 52 11.22 13.45 4.07
CA VAL A 52 10.83 12.11 4.55
C VAL A 52 9.31 11.93 4.47
N PHE A 53 8.55 12.92 4.94
CA PHE A 53 7.08 12.90 4.87
C PHE A 53 6.57 12.82 3.44
N GLU A 54 7.13 13.64 2.54
CA GLU A 54 6.79 13.63 1.11
C GLU A 54 7.14 12.30 0.44
N THR A 55 8.24 11.67 0.85
CA THR A 55 8.60 10.33 0.38
C THR A 55 7.55 9.31 0.78
N ALA A 56 7.04 9.36 2.03
CA ALA A 56 5.95 8.50 2.49
C ALA A 56 4.70 8.68 1.61
N VAL A 57 4.30 9.93 1.32
CA VAL A 57 3.14 10.24 0.47
C VAL A 57 3.31 9.66 -0.93
N ARG A 58 4.48 9.87 -1.55
CA ARG A 58 4.76 9.38 -2.91
C ARG A 58 4.67 7.86 -3.00
N TYR A 59 5.31 7.14 -2.08
CA TYR A 59 5.28 5.68 -2.09
C TYR A 59 3.89 5.14 -1.80
N GLN A 60 3.13 5.77 -0.89
CA GLN A 60 1.73 5.43 -0.67
C GLN A 60 0.91 5.60 -1.95
N MET A 61 1.04 6.71 -2.66
CA MET A 61 0.28 6.96 -3.89
C MET A 61 0.62 5.97 -5.00
N TYR A 62 1.91 5.69 -5.25
CA TYR A 62 2.32 4.72 -6.26
C TYR A 62 1.72 3.34 -6.01
N HIS A 63 1.74 2.89 -4.76
CA HIS A 63 1.27 1.55 -4.41
C HIS A 63 -0.24 1.49 -4.17
N ALA A 64 -0.89 2.61 -3.86
CA ALA A 64 -2.34 2.71 -3.92
C ALA A 64 -2.86 2.47 -5.35
N LEU A 65 -2.21 3.07 -6.36
CA LEU A 65 -2.53 2.80 -7.77
C LEU A 65 -2.21 1.35 -8.16
N ALA A 66 -1.08 0.81 -7.70
CA ALA A 66 -0.74 -0.60 -7.92
C ALA A 66 -1.80 -1.55 -7.33
N LEU A 67 -2.39 -1.23 -6.17
CA LEU A 67 -3.50 -1.99 -5.58
C LEU A 67 -4.76 -1.96 -6.45
N LEU A 68 -5.11 -0.81 -7.03
CA LEU A 68 -6.25 -0.72 -7.96
C LEU A 68 -6.02 -1.58 -9.20
N VAL A 69 -4.81 -1.56 -9.75
CA VAL A 69 -4.42 -2.43 -10.88
C VAL A 69 -4.50 -3.91 -10.47
N THR A 70 -4.00 -4.25 -9.27
CA THR A 70 -4.05 -5.61 -8.72
C THR A 70 -5.49 -6.10 -8.59
N ALA A 71 -6.41 -5.25 -8.12
CA ALA A 71 -7.84 -5.58 -8.04
C ALA A 71 -8.42 -5.95 -9.41
N VAL A 72 -8.11 -5.14 -10.45
CA VAL A 72 -8.56 -5.42 -11.82
C VAL A 72 -7.92 -6.70 -12.38
N LEU A 73 -6.63 -6.93 -12.15
CA LEU A 73 -5.95 -8.14 -12.61
C LEU A 73 -6.52 -9.41 -11.95
N LEU A 74 -6.92 -9.33 -10.68
CA LEU A 74 -7.49 -10.46 -9.95
C LEU A 74 -8.78 -10.98 -10.61
N THR A 75 -9.61 -10.07 -11.17
CA THR A 75 -10.81 -10.47 -11.91
C THR A 75 -10.49 -11.13 -13.24
N ARG A 76 -9.33 -10.82 -13.84
CA ARG A 76 -8.92 -11.36 -15.15
C ARG A 76 -8.14 -12.66 -15.06
N THR A 77 -7.49 -12.93 -13.97
CA THR A 77 -6.65 -14.12 -13.74
C THR A 77 -7.37 -15.23 -12.97
N GLU A 78 -8.69 -15.14 -12.80
CA GLU A 78 -9.50 -16.08 -12.04
C GLU A 78 -8.91 -16.37 -10.62
N GLY A 79 -8.35 -15.34 -9.99
CA GLY A 79 -7.82 -15.43 -8.63
C GLY A 79 -6.39 -15.97 -8.53
N GLY A 80 -5.56 -15.69 -9.52
CA GLY A 80 -4.15 -16.11 -9.55
C GLY A 80 -3.42 -15.82 -8.23
N ARG A 81 -2.77 -16.84 -7.65
CA ARG A 81 -2.06 -16.73 -6.36
C ARG A 81 -1.03 -15.60 -6.34
N ALA A 82 -0.33 -15.39 -7.45
CA ALA A 82 0.65 -14.33 -7.57
C ALA A 82 0.02 -12.94 -7.43
N VAL A 83 -1.18 -12.72 -8.00
CA VAL A 83 -1.93 -11.46 -7.88
C VAL A 83 -2.40 -11.23 -6.44
N LEU A 84 -2.84 -12.29 -5.75
CA LEU A 84 -3.19 -12.20 -4.32
C LEU A 84 -1.99 -11.83 -3.44
N VAL A 85 -0.84 -12.47 -3.69
CA VAL A 85 0.42 -12.14 -3.00
C VAL A 85 0.79 -10.68 -3.24
N ALA A 86 0.68 -10.18 -4.48
CA ALA A 86 0.95 -8.80 -4.81
C ALA A 86 0.06 -7.83 -4.02
N GLY A 87 -1.25 -8.05 -3.99
CA GLY A 87 -2.20 -7.20 -3.28
C GLY A 87 -1.91 -7.08 -1.78
N TRP A 88 -1.69 -8.21 -1.11
CA TRP A 88 -1.35 -8.22 0.31
C TRP A 88 0.04 -7.63 0.59
N SER A 89 1.02 -7.89 -0.28
CA SER A 89 2.36 -7.32 -0.16
C SER A 89 2.35 -5.80 -0.32
N PHE A 90 1.60 -5.25 -1.27
CA PHE A 90 1.43 -3.80 -1.39
C PHE A 90 0.71 -3.21 -0.19
N THR A 91 -0.36 -3.85 0.29
CA THR A 91 -1.09 -3.39 1.48
C THR A 91 -0.17 -3.32 2.71
N ALA A 92 0.52 -4.41 3.03
CA ALA A 92 1.47 -4.46 4.14
C ALA A 92 2.63 -3.46 3.93
N GLY A 93 3.16 -3.40 2.70
CA GLY A 93 4.25 -2.51 2.34
C GLY A 93 3.90 -1.03 2.54
N ILE A 94 2.72 -0.58 2.12
CA ILE A 94 2.27 0.81 2.34
C ILE A 94 2.19 1.09 3.85
N LEU A 95 1.55 0.21 4.61
CA LEU A 95 1.36 0.41 6.05
C LEU A 95 2.70 0.49 6.79
N ILE A 96 3.65 -0.39 6.47
CA ILE A 96 4.95 -0.43 7.14
C ILE A 96 5.86 0.68 6.61
N PHE A 97 6.03 0.81 5.29
CA PHE A 97 6.96 1.76 4.68
C PHE A 97 6.50 3.20 4.90
N SER A 98 5.32 3.56 4.38
CA SER A 98 4.84 4.93 4.48
C SER A 98 4.45 5.27 5.91
N GLY A 99 3.86 4.32 6.65
CA GLY A 99 3.51 4.50 8.05
C GLY A 99 4.71 4.80 8.94
N SER A 100 5.82 4.07 8.80
CA SER A 100 7.05 4.33 9.56
C SER A 100 7.69 5.67 9.20
N LEU A 101 7.67 6.07 7.93
CA LEU A 101 8.20 7.38 7.51
C LEU A 101 7.33 8.55 8.00
N TYR A 102 5.99 8.42 8.00
CA TYR A 102 5.13 9.42 8.61
C TYR A 102 5.41 9.57 10.11
N ALA A 103 5.50 8.44 10.82
CA ALA A 103 5.79 8.44 12.23
C ALA A 103 7.18 9.03 12.52
N LEU A 104 8.20 8.67 11.74
CA LEU A 104 9.54 9.27 11.84
C LEU A 104 9.51 10.78 11.63
N ALA A 105 8.87 11.25 10.57
CA ALA A 105 8.82 12.68 10.24
C ALA A 105 8.11 13.51 11.32
N LEU A 106 7.05 12.97 11.92
CA LEU A 106 6.24 13.68 12.91
C LEU A 106 6.78 13.59 14.34
N THR A 107 7.47 12.49 14.69
CA THR A 107 7.96 12.26 16.05
C THR A 107 9.47 12.47 16.21
N GLY A 108 10.24 12.43 15.12
CA GLY A 108 11.70 12.46 15.16
C GLY A 108 12.36 11.18 15.70
N VAL A 109 11.58 10.11 15.96
CA VAL A 109 12.09 8.85 16.52
C VAL A 109 12.80 8.05 15.43
N THR A 110 14.13 8.10 15.42
CA THR A 110 14.98 7.56 14.33
C THR A 110 14.89 6.05 14.15
N ILE A 111 14.55 5.28 15.20
CA ILE A 111 14.37 3.82 15.10
C ILE A 111 13.26 3.42 14.14
N LEU A 112 12.29 4.31 13.90
CA LEU A 112 11.22 4.07 12.93
C LEU A 112 11.77 4.00 11.49
N GLY A 113 12.86 4.69 11.21
CA GLY A 113 13.57 4.56 9.94
C GLY A 113 14.20 3.18 9.71
N ALA A 114 14.53 2.46 10.79
CA ALA A 114 15.06 1.09 10.68
C ALA A 114 13.97 0.06 10.32
N ILE A 115 12.68 0.39 10.52
CA ILE A 115 11.54 -0.46 10.15
C ILE A 115 11.18 -0.29 8.68
N THR A 116 11.43 0.89 8.11
CA THR A 116 11.09 1.24 6.72
C THR A 116 11.59 0.23 5.68
N PRO A 117 12.83 -0.31 5.74
CA PRO A 117 13.30 -1.30 4.77
C PRO A 117 12.45 -2.58 4.72
N ILE A 118 11.85 -2.99 5.84
CA ILE A 118 10.95 -4.16 5.89
C ILE A 118 9.73 -3.90 5.00
N GLY A 119 9.14 -2.71 5.10
CA GLY A 119 8.06 -2.28 4.22
C GLY A 119 8.51 -2.21 2.76
N GLY A 120 9.73 -1.72 2.49
CA GLY A 120 10.33 -1.68 1.16
C GLY A 120 10.45 -3.07 0.53
N VAL A 121 10.91 -4.07 1.29
CA VAL A 121 10.96 -5.47 0.83
C VAL A 121 9.55 -5.99 0.50
N ALA A 122 8.54 -5.69 1.32
CA ALA A 122 7.17 -6.08 1.00
C ALA A 122 6.69 -5.46 -0.32
N LEU A 123 6.99 -4.20 -0.58
CA LEU A 123 6.65 -3.54 -1.86
C LEU A 123 7.36 -4.22 -3.06
N LEU A 124 8.64 -4.58 -2.91
CA LEU A 124 9.39 -5.30 -3.95
C LEU A 124 8.80 -6.69 -4.22
N ILE A 125 8.39 -7.42 -3.17
CA ILE A 125 7.70 -8.71 -3.32
C ILE A 125 6.40 -8.51 -4.12
N GLY A 126 5.64 -7.44 -3.85
CA GLY A 126 4.43 -7.11 -4.60
C GLY A 126 4.68 -6.94 -6.09
N TRP A 127 5.71 -6.19 -6.47
CA TRP A 127 6.06 -5.99 -7.88
C TRP A 127 6.59 -7.27 -8.54
N ALA A 128 7.42 -8.05 -7.83
CA ALA A 128 7.90 -9.34 -8.33
C ALA A 128 6.73 -10.31 -8.57
N ALA A 129 5.76 -10.35 -7.66
CA ALA A 129 4.57 -11.19 -7.78
C ALA A 129 3.69 -10.77 -8.98
N LEU A 130 3.55 -9.46 -9.25
CA LEU A 130 2.84 -9.00 -10.46
C LEU A 130 3.60 -9.37 -11.74
N ALA A 131 4.93 -9.29 -11.74
CA ALA A 131 5.72 -9.71 -12.88
C ALA A 131 5.54 -11.21 -13.16
N ILE A 132 5.52 -12.05 -12.12
CA ILE A 132 5.25 -13.50 -12.25
C ILE A 132 3.83 -13.77 -12.77
N ALA A 133 2.86 -12.98 -12.36
CA ALA A 133 1.48 -13.14 -12.80
C ALA A 133 1.25 -12.83 -14.28
N ALA A 134 2.24 -12.24 -14.96
CA ALA A 134 2.17 -11.93 -16.40
C ALA A 134 2.47 -13.16 -17.31
N PHE A 135 2.98 -14.25 -16.72
CA PHE A 135 3.33 -15.51 -17.42
C PHE A 135 2.52 -16.69 -16.91
#